data_0500c52b1aebe31e6ee7ba4c3afa31f6
#
_entry.id   0500c52b1aebe31e6ee7ba4c3afa31f6
#
_cell.length_a   1.000
_cell.length_b   1.000
_cell.length_c   1.000
_cell.angle_alpha   90.00
_cell.angle_beta   90.00
_cell.angle_gamma   90.00
#
_symmetry.space_group_name_H-M   'P 1'
#
loop_
_entity.id
_entity.type
_entity.pdbx_description
1 polymer ?
#
loop_
_entity_poly.entity_id
_entity_poly.type
_entity_poly.pdbx_seq_one_letter_code
_entity_poly.pdbx_strand_id
1 'polypeptide(L)'
;MIYQYTLAPIESILETVFVILIGISNSYFLSLVLLAILVRLATKPLEKYVRRAVTSQAEIESVLAPQIDEIKQKFTSVKRHEAIKRLYSRYAYHPAFAIRSLAGLGVQLPFFIAAYFMLLGYSQLNGVVIPVLGDLGKPDTLLFGSVHLMPIVMTLVNILALVTAPGFSRKNLIQGLFISLMFLILLYSSPLGLLIYWTTSNLFSLISNFAPAISRKLNIRKPKEQFKNTFIGRSFEEYAYLF
;
A
#
# COMPACT_ATOMS: atom_id res chain seq x y z
N MET A 1 -17.60 8.60 17.02
CA MET A 1 -17.05 7.50 17.84
C MET A 1 -15.87 6.78 17.19
N ILE A 2 -15.96 6.21 15.98
CA ILE A 2 -14.85 5.47 15.33
C ILE A 2 -13.59 6.32 15.20
N TYR A 3 -13.68 7.57 14.73
CA TYR A 3 -12.54 8.49 14.60
C TYR A 3 -11.75 8.66 15.92
N GLN A 4 -12.44 8.92 17.02
CA GLN A 4 -11.81 9.19 18.32
C GLN A 4 -11.01 8.00 18.88
N TYR A 5 -11.43 6.76 18.59
CA TYR A 5 -10.78 5.56 19.12
C TYR A 5 -9.75 4.93 18.19
N THR A 6 -9.79 5.27 16.88
CA THR A 6 -8.89 4.66 15.89
C THR A 6 -7.91 5.64 15.25
N LEU A 7 -8.38 6.78 14.79
CA LEU A 7 -7.54 7.73 14.04
C LEU A 7 -6.91 8.80 14.92
N ALA A 8 -7.66 9.35 15.89
CA ALA A 8 -7.14 10.39 16.77
C ALA A 8 -5.87 9.98 17.56
N PRO A 9 -5.71 8.75 18.07
CA PRO A 9 -4.44 8.33 18.69
C PRO A 9 -3.28 8.32 17.70
N ILE A 10 -3.51 7.87 16.46
CA ILE A 10 -2.47 7.85 15.42
C ILE A 10 -2.10 9.29 15.04
N GLU A 11 -3.09 10.16 14.87
CA GLU A 11 -2.90 11.58 14.59
C GLU A 11 -2.06 12.27 15.67
N SER A 12 -2.38 12.08 16.95
CA SER A 12 -1.63 12.65 18.08
C SER A 12 -0.17 12.15 18.13
N ILE A 13 0.06 10.87 17.84
CA ILE A 13 1.42 10.31 17.74
C ILE A 13 2.17 10.97 16.57
N LEU A 14 1.55 11.07 15.41
CA LEU A 14 2.17 11.68 14.23
C LEU A 14 2.50 13.15 14.49
N GLU A 15 1.60 13.92 15.11
CA GLU A 15 1.82 15.31 15.48
C GLU A 15 2.98 15.45 16.46
N THR A 16 3.02 14.64 17.51
CA THR A 16 4.12 14.64 18.48
C THR A 16 5.46 14.36 17.80
N VAL A 17 5.53 13.34 16.94
CA VAL A 17 6.74 13.01 16.18
C VAL A 17 7.11 14.16 15.24
N PHE A 18 6.15 14.78 14.58
CA PHE A 18 6.37 15.90 13.68
C PHE A 18 6.96 17.12 14.39
N VAL A 19 6.42 17.49 15.56
CA VAL A 19 6.95 18.58 16.38
C VAL A 19 8.39 18.31 16.84
N ILE A 20 8.68 17.07 17.25
CA ILE A 20 10.07 16.67 17.62
C ILE A 20 11.00 16.83 16.40
N LEU A 21 10.56 16.38 15.22
CA LEU A 21 11.35 16.49 14.00
C LEU A 21 11.59 17.93 13.60
N ILE A 22 10.63 18.84 13.78
CA ILE A 22 10.80 20.28 13.56
C ILE A 22 11.87 20.82 14.51
N GLY A 23 11.83 20.45 15.79
CA GLY A 23 12.82 20.87 16.78
C GLY A 23 14.25 20.41 16.46
N ILE A 24 14.41 19.24 15.86
CA ILE A 24 15.73 18.67 15.49
C ILE A 24 16.23 19.26 14.17
N SER A 25 15.36 19.32 13.15
CA SER A 25 15.76 19.68 11.77
C SER A 25 15.75 21.19 11.50
N ASN A 26 15.07 21.95 12.34
CA ASN A 26 14.77 23.37 12.13
C ASN A 26 14.14 23.67 10.74
N SER A 27 13.45 22.68 10.13
CA SER A 27 12.87 22.77 8.80
C SER A 27 11.58 21.98 8.70
N TYR A 28 10.48 22.63 8.39
CA TYR A 28 9.19 21.97 8.16
C TYR A 28 9.25 20.98 6.98
N PHE A 29 9.92 21.37 5.89
CA PHE A 29 10.08 20.50 4.72
C PHE A 29 10.81 19.19 5.08
N LEU A 30 11.96 19.32 5.74
CA LEU A 30 12.75 18.14 6.13
C LEU A 30 11.99 17.27 7.14
N SER A 31 11.25 17.90 8.04
CA SER A 31 10.42 17.18 9.00
C SER A 31 9.30 16.38 8.32
N LEU A 32 8.65 16.91 7.28
CA LEU A 32 7.65 16.19 6.50
C LEU A 32 8.27 14.96 5.80
N VAL A 33 9.45 15.12 5.20
CA VAL A 33 10.19 14.03 4.55
C VAL A 33 10.57 12.96 5.58
N LEU A 34 11.14 13.35 6.71
CA LEU A 34 11.53 12.42 7.77
C LEU A 34 10.32 11.72 8.38
N LEU A 35 9.22 12.42 8.62
CA LEU A 35 7.97 11.84 9.12
C LEU A 35 7.46 10.75 8.16
N ALA A 36 7.42 11.04 6.86
CA ALA A 36 7.00 10.06 5.85
C ALA A 36 7.87 8.80 5.87
N ILE A 37 9.19 8.97 5.97
CA ILE A 37 10.14 7.86 6.05
C ILE A 37 9.95 7.05 7.33
N LEU A 38 9.81 7.70 8.49
CA LEU A 38 9.61 7.04 9.78
C LEU A 38 8.31 6.23 9.79
N VAL A 39 7.21 6.79 9.32
CA VAL A 39 5.93 6.07 9.21
C VAL A 39 6.07 4.85 8.28
N ARG A 40 6.76 4.99 7.16
CA ARG A 40 7.01 3.87 6.25
C ARG A 40 7.88 2.78 6.87
N LEU A 41 8.89 3.14 7.65
CA LEU A 41 9.72 2.18 8.37
C LEU A 41 8.91 1.46 9.46
N ALA A 42 8.09 2.19 10.21
CA ALA A 42 7.24 1.64 11.27
C ALA A 42 6.15 0.69 10.72
N THR A 43 5.60 0.98 9.54
CA THR A 43 4.56 0.15 8.92
C THR A 43 5.11 -1.07 8.17
N LYS A 44 6.39 -1.11 7.81
CA LYS A 44 7.02 -2.25 7.09
C LYS A 44 6.79 -3.63 7.73
N PRO A 45 6.96 -3.85 9.05
CA PRO A 45 6.72 -5.16 9.64
C PRO A 45 5.27 -5.59 9.49
N LEU A 46 4.31 -4.66 9.64
CA LEU A 46 2.89 -4.92 9.46
C LEU A 46 2.56 -5.24 8.00
N GLU A 47 3.10 -4.49 7.05
CA GLU A 47 2.96 -4.79 5.62
C GLU A 47 3.52 -6.18 5.27
N LYS A 48 4.67 -6.55 5.85
CA LYS A 48 5.28 -7.88 5.64
C LYS A 48 4.37 -8.99 6.18
N TYR A 49 3.77 -8.81 7.34
CA TYR A 49 2.82 -9.75 7.93
C TYR A 49 1.58 -9.93 7.03
N VAL A 50 0.95 -8.82 6.63
CA VAL A 50 -0.22 -8.81 5.75
C VAL A 50 0.11 -9.45 4.39
N ARG A 51 1.25 -9.13 3.79
CA ARG A 51 1.70 -9.74 2.53
C ARG A 51 1.84 -11.25 2.63
N ARG A 52 2.38 -11.79 3.73
CA ARG A 52 2.50 -13.24 3.94
C ARG A 52 1.13 -13.93 3.94
N ALA A 53 0.18 -13.37 4.70
CA ALA A 53 -1.19 -13.89 4.73
C ALA A 53 -1.85 -13.84 3.34
N VAL A 54 -1.62 -12.77 2.59
CA VAL A 54 -2.13 -12.59 1.22
C VAL A 54 -1.47 -13.57 0.23
N THR A 55 -0.17 -13.86 0.37
CA THR A 55 0.54 -14.76 -0.54
C THR A 55 0.03 -16.20 -0.42
N SER A 56 -0.25 -16.68 0.79
CA SER A 56 -0.81 -18.03 0.99
C SER A 56 -2.17 -18.19 0.29
N GLN A 57 -3.01 -17.15 0.33
CA GLN A 57 -4.30 -17.16 -0.37
C GLN A 57 -4.13 -17.06 -1.90
N ALA A 58 -3.04 -16.46 -2.38
CA ALA A 58 -2.73 -16.40 -3.81
C ALA A 58 -2.40 -17.78 -4.39
N GLU A 59 -1.70 -18.60 -3.62
CA GLU A 59 -1.40 -19.97 -4.00
C GLU A 59 -2.69 -20.78 -4.13
N ILE A 60 -3.61 -20.67 -3.16
CA ILE A 60 -4.93 -21.30 -3.23
C ILE A 60 -5.71 -20.81 -4.46
N GLU A 61 -5.74 -19.51 -4.77
CA GLU A 61 -6.43 -18.99 -5.96
C GLU A 61 -5.85 -19.55 -7.25
N SER A 62 -4.53 -19.75 -7.33
CA SER A 62 -3.90 -20.33 -8.52
C SER A 62 -4.33 -21.78 -8.77
N VAL A 63 -4.60 -22.54 -7.73
CA VAL A 63 -5.14 -23.91 -7.80
C VAL A 63 -6.64 -23.90 -8.13
N LEU A 64 -7.38 -22.92 -7.64
CA LEU A 64 -8.82 -22.80 -7.87
C LEU A 64 -9.17 -22.29 -9.27
N ALA A 65 -8.34 -21.43 -9.87
CA ALA A 65 -8.64 -20.78 -11.13
C ALA A 65 -9.00 -21.79 -12.27
N PRO A 66 -8.22 -22.84 -12.55
CA PRO A 66 -8.54 -23.80 -13.59
C PRO A 66 -9.83 -24.58 -13.27
N GLN A 67 -10.08 -24.92 -12.01
CA GLN A 67 -11.29 -25.64 -11.57
C GLN A 67 -12.55 -24.76 -11.72
N ILE A 68 -12.42 -23.47 -11.43
CA ILE A 68 -13.50 -22.49 -11.62
C ILE A 68 -13.83 -22.35 -13.10
N ASP A 69 -12.83 -22.32 -13.97
CA ASP A 69 -13.05 -22.19 -15.42
C ASP A 69 -13.70 -23.46 -16.00
N GLU A 70 -13.36 -24.63 -15.51
CA GLU A 70 -14.04 -25.89 -15.84
C GLU A 70 -15.52 -25.86 -15.38
N ILE A 71 -15.81 -25.39 -14.17
CA ILE A 71 -17.17 -25.26 -13.66
C ILE A 71 -17.98 -24.26 -14.52
N LYS A 72 -17.36 -23.14 -14.92
CA LYS A 72 -18.02 -22.15 -15.80
C LYS A 72 -18.40 -22.72 -17.17
N GLN A 73 -17.59 -23.64 -17.70
CA GLN A 73 -17.86 -24.30 -18.99
C GLN A 73 -18.96 -25.37 -18.87
N LYS A 74 -18.97 -26.13 -17.75
CA LYS A 74 -19.89 -27.26 -17.56
C LYS A 74 -21.28 -26.87 -17.03
N PHE A 75 -21.36 -25.78 -16.27
CA PHE A 75 -22.60 -25.41 -15.59
C PHE A 75 -23.03 -23.99 -15.93
N THR A 76 -24.36 -23.80 -15.96
CA THR A 76 -24.99 -22.49 -16.19
C THR A 76 -25.81 -22.05 -14.98
N SER A 77 -25.97 -20.73 -14.83
CA SER A 77 -26.85 -20.08 -13.84
C SER A 77 -26.64 -20.59 -12.38
N VAL A 78 -27.69 -21.06 -11.73
CA VAL A 78 -27.70 -21.44 -10.30
C VAL A 78 -26.73 -22.58 -9.99
N LYS A 79 -26.70 -23.64 -10.82
CA LYS A 79 -25.79 -24.79 -10.62
C LYS A 79 -24.33 -24.37 -10.65
N ARG A 80 -23.97 -23.43 -11.49
CA ARG A 80 -22.61 -22.86 -11.54
C ARG A 80 -22.27 -22.14 -10.23
N HIS A 81 -23.18 -21.32 -9.72
CA HIS A 81 -22.95 -20.58 -8.47
C HIS A 81 -22.77 -21.53 -7.28
N GLU A 82 -23.61 -22.55 -7.16
CA GLU A 82 -23.49 -23.55 -6.11
C GLU A 82 -22.20 -24.35 -6.20
N ALA A 83 -21.80 -24.79 -7.39
CA ALA A 83 -20.57 -25.53 -7.58
C ALA A 83 -19.33 -24.70 -7.20
N ILE A 84 -19.27 -23.43 -7.58
CA ILE A 84 -18.21 -22.51 -7.17
C ILE A 84 -18.22 -22.28 -5.65
N LYS A 85 -19.40 -22.11 -5.04
CA LYS A 85 -19.53 -21.94 -3.60
C LYS A 85 -19.02 -23.16 -2.83
N ARG A 86 -19.36 -24.38 -3.27
CA ARG A 86 -18.84 -25.64 -2.69
C ARG A 86 -17.32 -25.76 -2.84
N LEU A 87 -16.78 -25.36 -4.02
CA LEU A 87 -15.34 -25.33 -4.26
C LEU A 87 -14.63 -24.38 -3.29
N TYR A 88 -15.13 -23.17 -3.11
CA TYR A 88 -14.58 -22.19 -2.15
C TYR A 88 -14.62 -22.71 -0.71
N SER A 89 -15.75 -23.35 -0.30
CA SER A 89 -15.87 -23.92 1.05
C SER A 89 -14.87 -25.05 1.29
N ARG A 90 -14.60 -25.90 0.27
CA ARG A 90 -13.62 -27.00 0.36
C ARG A 90 -12.20 -26.52 0.61
N TYR A 91 -11.80 -25.40 0.02
CA TYR A 91 -10.46 -24.83 0.17
C TYR A 91 -10.39 -23.72 1.23
N ALA A 92 -11.44 -23.53 2.04
CA ALA A 92 -11.56 -22.43 2.99
C ALA A 92 -11.22 -21.06 2.36
N TYR A 93 -11.55 -20.89 1.05
CA TYR A 93 -11.27 -19.69 0.29
C TYR A 93 -12.45 -18.72 0.36
N HIS A 94 -12.16 -17.46 0.69
CA HIS A 94 -13.18 -16.41 0.71
C HIS A 94 -12.94 -15.42 -0.46
N PRO A 95 -13.95 -15.16 -1.31
CA PRO A 95 -13.80 -14.28 -2.49
C PRO A 95 -13.39 -12.84 -2.15
N ALA A 96 -13.58 -12.38 -0.89
CA ALA A 96 -13.07 -11.08 -0.44
C ALA A 96 -11.54 -10.98 -0.53
N PHE A 97 -10.81 -12.10 -0.54
CA PHE A 97 -9.36 -12.10 -0.79
C PHE A 97 -8.97 -11.69 -2.21
N ALA A 98 -9.93 -11.57 -3.13
CA ALA A 98 -9.67 -10.98 -4.45
C ALA A 98 -9.20 -9.51 -4.38
N ILE A 99 -9.49 -8.80 -3.25
CA ILE A 99 -9.03 -7.42 -3.00
C ILE A 99 -7.61 -7.39 -2.38
N ARG A 100 -6.96 -8.52 -2.27
CA ARG A 100 -5.64 -8.67 -1.62
C ARG A 100 -4.53 -7.78 -2.22
N SER A 101 -4.63 -7.43 -3.51
CA SER A 101 -3.72 -6.47 -4.13
C SER A 101 -3.72 -5.12 -3.43
N LEU A 102 -4.81 -4.78 -2.73
CA LEU A 102 -4.98 -3.57 -1.94
C LEU A 102 -4.56 -3.72 -0.47
N ALA A 103 -4.14 -4.91 -0.05
CA ALA A 103 -3.82 -5.17 1.37
C ALA A 103 -2.67 -4.26 1.88
N GLY A 104 -1.68 -3.98 1.04
CA GLY A 104 -0.62 -3.02 1.36
C GLY A 104 -1.15 -1.59 1.53
N LEU A 105 -2.09 -1.18 0.69
CA LEU A 105 -2.78 0.10 0.81
C LEU A 105 -3.62 0.14 2.09
N GLY A 106 -4.33 -0.95 2.41
CA GLY A 106 -5.13 -1.06 3.64
C GLY A 106 -4.34 -0.83 4.93
N VAL A 107 -3.08 -1.28 4.97
CA VAL A 107 -2.16 -0.99 6.09
C VAL A 107 -1.79 0.49 6.14
N GLN A 108 -1.60 1.11 4.99
CA GLN A 108 -1.12 2.49 4.90
C GLN A 108 -2.24 3.53 5.10
N LEU A 109 -3.49 3.19 4.74
CA LEU A 109 -4.62 4.13 4.76
C LEU A 109 -4.88 4.78 6.12
N PRO A 110 -4.88 4.08 7.28
CA PRO A 110 -5.09 4.73 8.57
C PRO A 110 -4.04 5.80 8.88
N PHE A 111 -2.78 5.52 8.57
CA PHE A 111 -1.69 6.48 8.78
C PHE A 111 -1.78 7.65 7.81
N PHE A 112 -2.20 7.41 6.58
CA PHE A 112 -2.43 8.47 5.60
C PHE A 112 -3.59 9.39 6.04
N ILE A 113 -4.72 8.81 6.46
CA ILE A 113 -5.88 9.60 6.90
C ILE A 113 -5.52 10.42 8.16
N ALA A 114 -4.81 9.84 9.11
CA ALA A 114 -4.34 10.55 10.29
C ALA A 114 -3.38 11.69 9.92
N ALA A 115 -2.38 11.44 9.05
CA ALA A 115 -1.48 12.47 8.55
C ALA A 115 -2.22 13.57 7.76
N TYR A 116 -3.24 13.18 6.99
CA TYR A 116 -4.08 14.13 6.25
C TYR A 116 -4.77 15.11 7.19
N PHE A 117 -5.46 14.61 8.23
CA PHE A 117 -6.15 15.49 9.19
C PHE A 117 -5.16 16.30 10.02
N MET A 118 -4.08 15.71 10.48
CA MET A 118 -3.02 16.42 11.20
C MET A 118 -2.46 17.58 10.37
N LEU A 119 -2.05 17.34 9.12
CA LEU A 119 -1.41 18.36 8.29
C LEU A 119 -2.39 19.44 7.84
N LEU A 120 -3.66 19.11 7.60
CA LEU A 120 -4.70 20.11 7.33
C LEU A 120 -4.98 21.01 8.53
N GLY A 121 -4.95 20.45 9.74
CA GLY A 121 -5.14 21.20 10.99
C GLY A 121 -3.92 21.99 11.44
N TYR A 122 -2.73 21.72 10.89
CA TYR A 122 -1.47 22.30 11.35
C TYR A 122 -1.23 23.68 10.75
N SER A 123 -1.81 24.70 11.36
CA SER A 123 -1.81 26.09 10.86
C SER A 123 -0.42 26.70 10.69
N GLN A 124 0.59 26.18 11.38
CA GLN A 124 1.99 26.66 11.29
C GLN A 124 2.67 26.36 9.96
N LEU A 125 2.07 25.53 9.10
CA LEU A 125 2.53 25.33 7.73
C LEU A 125 2.18 26.48 6.80
N ASN A 126 1.16 27.30 7.17
CA ASN A 126 0.76 28.44 6.37
C ASN A 126 1.85 29.53 6.43
N GLY A 127 2.27 30.02 5.27
CA GLY A 127 3.33 31.01 5.14
C GLY A 127 4.74 30.44 5.15
N VAL A 128 4.91 29.11 5.33
CA VAL A 128 6.19 28.43 5.17
C VAL A 128 6.43 28.19 3.68
N VAL A 129 7.19 29.08 3.06
CA VAL A 129 7.45 29.03 1.61
C VAL A 129 8.73 28.23 1.33
N ILE A 130 8.61 27.21 0.51
CA ILE A 130 9.75 26.47 -0.04
C ILE A 130 10.09 27.06 -1.41
N PRO A 131 11.36 27.46 -1.64
CA PRO A 131 11.77 27.97 -2.94
C PRO A 131 11.36 27.02 -4.07
N VAL A 132 10.81 27.58 -5.16
CA VAL A 132 10.30 26.86 -6.34
C VAL A 132 9.00 26.09 -6.10
N LEU A 133 8.76 25.49 -4.92
CA LEU A 133 7.58 24.65 -4.68
C LEU A 133 6.35 25.45 -4.21
N GLY A 134 6.54 26.48 -3.40
CA GLY A 134 5.46 27.31 -2.87
C GLY A 134 5.22 27.17 -1.36
N ASP A 135 4.05 27.63 -0.91
CA ASP A 135 3.62 27.61 0.49
C ASP A 135 3.15 26.21 0.91
N LEU A 136 3.72 25.66 1.98
CA LEU A 136 3.38 24.30 2.46
C LEU A 136 1.92 24.14 2.88
N GLY A 137 1.28 25.21 3.34
CA GLY A 137 -0.13 25.21 3.76
C GLY A 137 -1.13 25.39 2.63
N LYS A 138 -0.66 25.60 1.39
CA LYS A 138 -1.51 25.89 0.22
C LYS A 138 -1.22 24.90 -0.91
N PRO A 139 -2.15 24.73 -1.87
CA PRO A 139 -1.86 24.03 -3.12
C PRO A 139 -0.69 24.67 -3.86
N ASP A 140 0.11 23.84 -4.56
CA ASP A 140 1.23 24.35 -5.35
C ASP A 140 0.75 25.22 -6.53
N THR A 141 1.62 26.16 -6.93
CA THR A 141 1.35 27.12 -8.03
C THR A 141 2.43 27.04 -9.11
N LEU A 142 3.06 25.87 -9.29
CA LEU A 142 4.23 25.67 -10.12
C LEU A 142 4.01 25.92 -11.62
N LEU A 143 2.80 25.72 -12.14
CA LEU A 143 2.47 25.95 -13.53
C LEU A 143 1.44 27.08 -13.66
N PHE A 144 1.95 28.31 -13.88
CA PHE A 144 1.14 29.51 -14.20
C PHE A 144 -0.03 29.79 -13.22
N GLY A 145 0.05 29.29 -11.99
CA GLY A 145 -0.96 29.49 -10.96
C GLY A 145 -2.29 28.72 -11.18
N SER A 146 -2.46 28.07 -12.31
CA SER A 146 -3.72 27.39 -12.69
C SER A 146 -3.64 25.87 -12.62
N VAL A 147 -2.46 25.29 -12.72
CA VAL A 147 -2.25 23.84 -12.71
C VAL A 147 -1.36 23.46 -11.54
N HIS A 148 -1.87 22.56 -10.71
CA HIS A 148 -1.13 22.00 -9.59
C HIS A 148 -0.27 20.83 -10.08
N LEU A 149 1.07 21.02 -10.08
CA LEU A 149 2.01 20.05 -10.62
C LEU A 149 2.32 18.94 -9.63
N MET A 150 2.39 19.24 -8.34
CA MET A 150 2.76 18.27 -7.31
C MET A 150 1.82 17.05 -7.23
N PRO A 151 0.49 17.15 -7.34
CA PRO A 151 -0.40 16.00 -7.40
C PRO A 151 -0.11 15.09 -8.60
N ILE A 152 0.29 15.69 -9.73
CA ILE A 152 0.66 14.93 -10.95
C ILE A 152 1.96 14.17 -10.71
N VAL A 153 3.00 14.83 -10.16
CA VAL A 153 4.27 14.19 -9.80
C VAL A 153 4.05 13.07 -8.79
N MET A 154 3.27 13.32 -7.75
CA MET A 154 2.87 12.33 -6.75
C MET A 154 2.24 11.10 -7.42
N THR A 155 1.31 11.30 -8.35
CA THR A 155 0.61 10.22 -9.06
C THR A 155 1.57 9.43 -9.95
N LEU A 156 2.48 10.09 -10.65
CA LEU A 156 3.50 9.43 -11.45
C LEU A 156 4.42 8.56 -10.59
N VAL A 157 4.90 9.07 -9.46
CA VAL A 157 5.73 8.30 -8.51
C VAL A 157 4.94 7.10 -7.96
N ASN A 158 3.66 7.27 -7.65
CA ASN A 158 2.78 6.18 -7.20
C ASN A 158 2.64 5.09 -8.26
N ILE A 159 2.40 5.46 -9.52
CA ILE A 159 2.30 4.51 -10.64
C ILE A 159 3.64 3.78 -10.85
N LEU A 160 4.78 4.50 -10.79
CA LEU A 160 6.10 3.87 -10.88
C LEU A 160 6.35 2.88 -9.74
N ALA A 161 5.96 3.22 -8.51
CA ALA A 161 6.05 2.31 -7.37
C ALA A 161 5.16 1.06 -7.55
N LEU A 162 3.97 1.23 -8.15
CA LEU A 162 3.05 0.13 -8.46
C LEU A 162 3.64 -0.84 -9.51
N VAL A 163 4.11 -0.32 -10.65
CA VAL A 163 4.60 -1.17 -11.75
C VAL A 163 5.91 -1.87 -11.42
N THR A 164 6.69 -1.32 -10.48
CA THR A 164 7.94 -1.92 -10.00
C THR A 164 7.74 -2.85 -8.79
N ALA A 165 6.51 -2.94 -8.26
CA ALA A 165 6.23 -3.75 -7.08
C ALA A 165 6.42 -5.25 -7.37
N PRO A 166 6.99 -6.03 -6.43
CA PRO A 166 7.07 -7.47 -6.56
C PRO A 166 5.67 -8.11 -6.69
N GLY A 167 5.52 -9.03 -7.64
CA GLY A 167 4.22 -9.67 -7.92
C GLY A 167 3.25 -8.82 -8.75
N PHE A 168 3.78 -7.84 -9.49
CA PHE A 168 3.01 -7.03 -10.42
C PHE A 168 2.28 -7.90 -11.46
N SER A 169 1.01 -7.60 -11.71
CA SER A 169 0.18 -8.24 -12.74
C SER A 169 -0.70 -7.21 -13.45
N ARG A 170 -1.22 -7.55 -14.65
CA ARG A 170 -2.13 -6.65 -15.38
C ARG A 170 -3.41 -6.32 -14.58
N LYS A 171 -3.92 -7.28 -13.81
CA LYS A 171 -5.09 -7.05 -12.93
C LYS A 171 -4.77 -6.02 -11.85
N ASN A 172 -3.60 -6.14 -11.22
CA ASN A 172 -3.13 -5.21 -10.20
C ASN A 172 -2.88 -3.81 -10.80
N LEU A 173 -2.43 -3.73 -12.07
CA LEU A 173 -2.24 -2.46 -12.77
C LEU A 173 -3.54 -1.69 -12.90
N ILE A 174 -4.61 -2.31 -13.40
CA ILE A 174 -5.91 -1.64 -13.58
C ILE A 174 -6.45 -1.13 -12.25
N GLN A 175 -6.41 -1.97 -11.20
CA GLN A 175 -6.83 -1.57 -9.86
C GLN A 175 -5.99 -0.41 -9.31
N GLY A 176 -4.67 -0.50 -9.47
CA GLY A 176 -3.74 0.52 -8.99
C GLY A 176 -3.86 1.84 -9.74
N LEU A 177 -4.07 1.81 -11.07
CA LEU A 177 -4.32 3.02 -11.87
C LEU A 177 -5.63 3.69 -11.45
N PHE A 178 -6.70 2.92 -11.22
CA PHE A 178 -7.96 3.46 -10.73
C PHE A 178 -7.78 4.17 -9.38
N ILE A 179 -7.05 3.55 -8.45
CA ILE A 179 -6.75 4.14 -7.13
C ILE A 179 -5.87 5.38 -7.29
N SER A 180 -4.84 5.33 -8.14
CA SER A 180 -3.95 6.47 -8.39
C SER A 180 -4.71 7.67 -8.94
N LEU A 181 -5.64 7.43 -9.87
CA LEU A 181 -6.50 8.47 -10.43
C LEU A 181 -7.47 9.03 -9.39
N MET A 182 -8.06 8.17 -8.57
CA MET A 182 -8.91 8.59 -7.45
C MET A 182 -8.15 9.50 -6.48
N PHE A 183 -6.91 9.14 -6.13
CA PHE A 183 -6.07 9.97 -5.27
C PHE A 183 -5.66 11.29 -5.95
N LEU A 184 -5.40 11.27 -7.27
CA LEU A 184 -5.12 12.49 -8.02
C LEU A 184 -6.28 13.48 -7.90
N ILE A 185 -7.51 13.02 -8.12
CA ILE A 185 -8.71 13.86 -8.03
C ILE A 185 -8.91 14.36 -6.59
N LEU A 186 -8.81 13.44 -5.61
CA LEU A 186 -9.03 13.76 -4.20
C LEU A 186 -8.02 14.78 -3.66
N LEU A 187 -6.74 14.64 -4.06
CA LEU A 187 -5.65 15.44 -3.54
C LEU A 187 -5.22 16.58 -4.46
N TYR A 188 -5.95 16.84 -5.57
CA TYR A 188 -5.55 17.82 -6.56
C TYR A 188 -5.37 19.23 -5.97
N SER A 189 -6.27 19.65 -5.10
CA SER A 189 -6.25 20.96 -4.42
C SER A 189 -5.75 20.86 -2.97
N SER A 190 -5.03 19.82 -2.63
CA SER A 190 -4.50 19.63 -1.28
C SER A 190 -3.27 20.48 -1.01
N PRO A 191 -3.00 20.85 0.26
CA PRO A 191 -1.81 21.59 0.65
C PRO A 191 -0.52 20.88 0.23
N LEU A 192 0.47 21.66 -0.19
CA LEU A 192 1.78 21.15 -0.65
C LEU A 192 2.47 20.27 0.38
N GLY A 193 2.36 20.59 1.68
CA GLY A 193 2.94 19.77 2.75
C GLY A 193 2.42 18.33 2.76
N LEU A 194 1.12 18.12 2.54
CA LEU A 194 0.52 16.80 2.43
C LEU A 194 1.02 16.05 1.18
N LEU A 195 1.13 16.74 0.06
CA LEU A 195 1.63 16.16 -1.19
C LEU A 195 3.10 15.76 -1.07
N ILE A 196 3.93 16.54 -0.39
CA ILE A 196 5.34 16.19 -0.10
C ILE A 196 5.42 14.93 0.77
N TYR A 197 4.64 14.87 1.86
CA TYR A 197 4.57 13.68 2.71
C TYR A 197 4.18 12.43 1.91
N TRP A 198 3.14 12.51 1.10
CA TRP A 198 2.65 11.38 0.30
C TRP A 198 3.61 10.99 -0.83
N THR A 199 4.17 11.96 -1.53
CA THR A 199 5.16 11.72 -2.58
C THR A 199 6.40 11.04 -2.01
N THR A 200 6.90 11.51 -0.86
CA THR A 200 8.04 10.90 -0.15
C THR A 200 7.73 9.45 0.25
N SER A 201 6.53 9.19 0.76
CA SER A 201 6.07 7.84 1.10
C SER A 201 6.07 6.90 -0.12
N ASN A 202 5.58 7.38 -1.27
CA ASN A 202 5.57 6.61 -2.51
C ASN A 202 6.99 6.43 -3.09
N LEU A 203 7.84 7.45 -3.02
CA LEU A 203 9.24 7.37 -3.43
C LEU A 203 10.02 6.35 -2.59
N PHE A 204 9.78 6.32 -1.28
CA PHE A 204 10.36 5.30 -0.42
C PHE A 204 9.92 3.89 -0.82
N SER A 205 8.66 3.70 -1.22
CA SER A 205 8.16 2.42 -1.74
C SER A 205 8.85 2.04 -3.04
N LEU A 206 8.98 2.99 -3.96
CA LEU A 206 9.67 2.82 -5.24
C LEU A 206 11.12 2.36 -5.01
N ILE A 207 11.88 3.06 -4.18
CA ILE A 207 13.26 2.71 -3.83
C ILE A 207 13.32 1.32 -3.18
N SER A 208 12.39 1.02 -2.27
CA SER A 208 12.31 -0.27 -1.59
C SER A 208 12.05 -1.43 -2.54
N ASN A 209 11.37 -1.22 -3.66
CA ASN A 209 11.13 -2.25 -4.68
C ASN A 209 12.43 -2.66 -5.39
N PHE A 210 13.40 -1.78 -5.50
CA PHE A 210 14.72 -2.07 -6.09
C PHE A 210 15.73 -2.68 -5.09
N ALA A 211 15.50 -2.56 -3.79
CA ALA A 211 16.41 -3.05 -2.75
C ALA A 211 16.80 -4.54 -2.91
N PRO A 212 15.91 -5.49 -3.27
CA PRO A 212 16.29 -6.88 -3.50
C PRO A 212 17.24 -7.07 -4.69
N ALA A 213 17.09 -6.29 -5.76
CA ALA A 213 17.96 -6.36 -6.93
C ALA A 213 19.37 -5.84 -6.59
N ILE A 214 19.43 -4.74 -5.85
CA ILE A 214 20.67 -4.14 -5.36
C ILE A 214 21.41 -5.10 -4.41
N SER A 215 20.69 -5.71 -3.46
CA SER A 215 21.26 -6.70 -2.53
C SER A 215 21.84 -7.93 -3.24
N ARG A 216 21.23 -8.39 -4.33
CA ARG A 216 21.78 -9.49 -5.14
C ARG A 216 23.05 -9.07 -5.88
N LYS A 217 23.08 -7.86 -6.47
CA LYS A 217 24.27 -7.33 -7.16
C LYS A 217 25.45 -7.14 -6.20
N LEU A 218 25.21 -6.69 -4.99
CA LEU A 218 26.25 -6.44 -3.99
C LEU A 218 26.66 -7.72 -3.23
N ASN A 219 26.14 -8.89 -3.62
CA ASN A 219 26.45 -10.20 -3.00
C ASN A 219 26.27 -10.21 -1.46
N ILE A 220 25.44 -9.33 -0.93
CA ILE A 220 25.08 -9.29 0.47
C ILE A 220 24.15 -10.50 0.71
N ARG A 221 24.74 -11.65 1.02
CA ARG A 221 24.03 -12.87 1.41
C ARG A 221 23.18 -12.56 2.65
N LYS A 222 21.88 -12.37 2.46
CA LYS A 222 20.96 -12.65 3.57
C LYS A 222 21.06 -14.15 3.83
N PRO A 223 21.15 -14.58 5.12
CA PRO A 223 21.03 -16.00 5.44
C PRO A 223 19.78 -16.52 4.73
N LYS A 224 19.90 -17.57 3.95
CA LYS A 224 18.75 -18.34 3.49
C LYS A 224 18.03 -18.75 4.77
N GLU A 225 16.92 -18.12 5.10
CA GLU A 225 15.91 -18.76 5.93
C GLU A 225 15.54 -20.03 5.15
N GLN A 226 16.15 -21.12 5.52
CA GLN A 226 15.66 -22.46 5.19
C GLN A 226 14.29 -22.55 5.85
N PHE A 227 13.26 -22.09 5.14
CA PHE A 227 11.91 -22.54 5.39
C PHE A 227 11.93 -24.02 5.06
N LYS A 228 12.22 -24.84 6.09
CA LYS A 228 11.90 -26.25 6.07
C LYS A 228 10.45 -26.38 5.63
N ASN A 229 10.27 -26.97 4.46
CA ASN A 229 9.03 -27.57 4.00
C ASN A 229 8.54 -28.56 5.06
N THR A 230 7.77 -28.11 6.03
CA THR A 230 7.28 -28.96 7.12
C THR A 230 5.76 -29.06 7.10
N PHE A 231 5.06 -28.41 6.17
CA PHE A 231 3.60 -28.50 6.14
C PHE A 231 2.96 -28.81 4.76
N ILE A 232 3.72 -28.83 3.66
CA ILE A 232 3.15 -29.17 2.34
C ILE A 232 3.57 -30.59 1.89
N GLY A 233 4.48 -31.25 2.62
CA GLY A 233 4.99 -32.60 2.30
C GLY A 233 4.32 -33.75 3.05
N ARG A 234 3.25 -33.51 3.82
CA ARG A 234 2.44 -34.61 4.36
C ARG A 234 1.12 -34.68 3.61
N SER A 235 1.12 -35.69 2.75
CA SER A 235 -0.02 -36.52 2.39
C SER A 235 -1.14 -35.92 1.57
N PHE A 236 -0.91 -35.78 0.27
CA PHE A 236 -1.97 -36.16 -0.67
C PHE A 236 -2.27 -37.68 -0.60
N GLU A 237 -1.32 -38.51 -0.15
CA GLU A 237 -1.54 -39.97 -0.03
C GLU A 237 -2.30 -40.41 1.23
N GLU A 238 -2.26 -39.65 2.33
CA GLU A 238 -2.90 -40.02 3.59
C GLU A 238 -4.41 -39.75 3.65
N TYR A 239 -4.93 -38.89 2.75
CA TYR A 239 -6.37 -38.65 2.63
C TYR A 239 -7.07 -39.42 1.51
N ALA A 240 -6.32 -40.14 0.68
CA ALA A 240 -6.91 -41.02 -0.35
C ALA A 240 -7.48 -42.32 0.21
N TYR A 241 -7.21 -42.64 1.46
CA TYR A 241 -7.69 -43.89 2.10
C TYR A 241 -8.93 -43.69 3.00
N LEU A 242 -9.51 -42.49 3.05
CA LEU A 242 -10.67 -42.21 3.90
C LEU A 242 -11.99 -41.95 3.13
N PHE A 243 -12.05 -42.26 1.82
CA PHE A 243 -13.28 -42.30 1.02
C PHE A 243 -13.31 -43.51 0.08
#